data_ba50f1fc61380c8312b29fc54a8963b0
#
_entry.id   ba50f1fc61380c8312b29fc54a8963b0
#
_cell.length_a   1.000
_cell.length_b   1.000
_cell.length_c   1.000
_cell.angle_alpha   90.00
_cell.angle_beta   90.00
_cell.angle_gamma   90.00
#
_symmetry.space_group_name_H-M   'P 1'
#
loop_
_entity.id
_entity.type
_entity.pdbx_description
1 polymer ?
#
loop_
_entity_poly.entity_id
_entity_poly.type
_entity_poly.pdbx_seq_one_letter_code
_entity_poly.pdbx_strand_id
1 'polypeptide(L)'
;ITNIGITHIGQLGSQENILREKLHITDGMKDGGLLILNGDDPLLKGVQGREGLRTVYYGTGENCDFRAVDICFEDGFPSFTAVHGADRQRVRLNVMGQHNVMNAMAAMAVCAECGMTMEEAARGLLTGQGFKNRQQVHETGRFTILDDSYNACPESMKAAFQVFKELHPERRHVAVLAEMRELGRETESAHRQVGVFAAEAGIHLLVTLGAECRALTEEFKKRSGAPVAEFTDKDQMTAYLDQALQDGDCVLFKGANSMALFKVAARYMENRPE
;
A
#
# COMPACT_ATOMS: atom_id res chain seq x y z
N ILE A 1 -15.69 -4.56 -1.46
CA ILE A 1 -15.05 -3.35 -0.88
C ILE A 1 -13.92 -3.82 0.01
N THR A 2 -12.72 -3.25 -0.18
CA THR A 2 -11.49 -3.77 0.46
C THR A 2 -11.12 -3.03 1.76
N ASN A 3 -11.39 -1.74 1.86
CA ASN A 3 -11.15 -0.95 3.07
C ASN A 3 -11.88 0.39 3.03
N ILE A 4 -12.01 1.01 4.20
CA ILE A 4 -12.48 2.38 4.38
C ILE A 4 -11.37 3.19 5.05
N GLY A 5 -10.43 3.68 4.25
CA GLY A 5 -9.38 4.61 4.69
C GLY A 5 -9.85 6.07 4.67
N ILE A 6 -8.89 7.00 4.73
CA ILE A 6 -9.17 8.45 4.68
C ILE A 6 -8.94 9.08 3.31
N THR A 7 -8.69 8.28 2.28
CA THR A 7 -8.57 8.78 0.89
C THR A 7 -9.87 9.48 0.48
N HIS A 8 -9.77 10.68 -0.10
CA HIS A 8 -10.89 11.56 -0.47
C HIS A 8 -11.70 12.14 0.71
N ILE A 9 -11.21 12.03 1.96
CA ILE A 9 -11.91 12.57 3.13
C ILE A 9 -12.11 14.09 3.04
N GLY A 10 -11.20 14.80 2.36
CA GLY A 10 -11.33 16.23 2.11
C GLY A 10 -12.58 16.61 1.32
N GLN A 11 -13.09 15.71 0.47
CA GLN A 11 -14.30 15.91 -0.33
C GLN A 11 -15.54 15.34 0.37
N LEU A 12 -15.41 14.16 0.97
CA LEU A 12 -16.53 13.41 1.57
C LEU A 12 -16.77 13.76 3.05
N GLY A 13 -15.80 14.39 3.72
CA GLY A 13 -15.93 14.95 5.05
C GLY A 13 -15.71 13.97 6.21
N SER A 14 -16.06 12.69 6.07
CA SER A 14 -15.85 11.67 7.11
C SER A 14 -15.71 10.26 6.54
N GLN A 15 -15.18 9.31 7.33
CA GLN A 15 -15.08 7.91 6.94
C GLN A 15 -16.47 7.26 6.78
N GLU A 16 -17.47 7.66 7.55
CA GLU A 16 -18.85 7.20 7.40
C GLU A 16 -19.44 7.62 6.06
N ASN A 17 -19.11 8.81 5.58
CA ASN A 17 -19.51 9.26 4.25
C ASN A 17 -18.77 8.49 3.16
N ILE A 18 -17.47 8.20 3.36
CA ILE A 18 -16.68 7.34 2.44
C ILE A 18 -17.29 5.93 2.37
N LEU A 19 -17.67 5.36 3.51
CA LEU A 19 -18.36 4.08 3.58
C LEU A 19 -19.67 4.13 2.77
N ARG A 20 -20.50 5.16 3.02
CA ARG A 20 -21.80 5.33 2.33
C ARG A 20 -21.58 5.44 0.82
N GLU A 21 -20.64 6.27 0.39
CA GLU A 21 -20.29 6.45 -1.03
C GLU A 21 -19.86 5.12 -1.68
N LYS A 22 -18.99 4.36 -1.04
CA LYS A 22 -18.57 3.05 -1.56
C LYS A 22 -19.71 2.03 -1.58
N LEU A 23 -20.66 2.10 -0.64
CA LEU A 23 -21.81 1.21 -0.60
C LEU A 23 -22.83 1.52 -1.70
N HIS A 24 -22.83 2.71 -2.32
CA HIS A 24 -23.65 3.00 -3.50
C HIS A 24 -23.38 2.06 -4.69
N ILE A 25 -22.27 1.30 -4.68
CA ILE A 25 -22.08 0.21 -5.63
C ILE A 25 -23.22 -0.81 -5.59
N THR A 26 -23.89 -0.95 -4.47
CA THR A 26 -25.02 -1.89 -4.30
C THR A 26 -26.33 -1.42 -4.95
N ASP A 27 -26.46 -0.13 -5.26
CA ASP A 27 -27.70 0.45 -5.80
C ASP A 27 -28.02 -0.11 -7.19
N GLY A 28 -26.99 -0.39 -8.00
CA GLY A 28 -27.15 -0.99 -9.33
C GLY A 28 -27.14 -2.52 -9.36
N MET A 29 -26.96 -3.19 -8.22
CA MET A 29 -26.88 -4.65 -8.16
C MET A 29 -28.30 -5.26 -8.24
N LYS A 30 -28.41 -6.37 -8.98
CA LYS A 30 -29.67 -7.16 -9.06
C LYS A 30 -29.85 -8.01 -7.79
N ASP A 31 -31.08 -8.42 -7.49
CA ASP A 31 -31.36 -9.39 -6.43
C ASP A 31 -30.60 -10.70 -6.68
N GLY A 32 -30.10 -11.30 -5.61
CA GLY A 32 -29.16 -12.42 -5.66
C GLY A 32 -27.70 -11.99 -5.91
N GLY A 33 -27.43 -10.71 -6.16
CA GLY A 33 -26.08 -10.16 -6.31
C GLY A 33 -25.23 -10.36 -5.07
N LEU A 34 -23.91 -10.44 -5.27
CA LEU A 34 -22.93 -10.75 -4.24
C LEU A 34 -22.11 -9.51 -3.87
N LEU A 35 -22.14 -9.14 -2.60
CA LEU A 35 -21.29 -8.11 -1.99
C LEU A 35 -20.18 -8.79 -1.19
N ILE A 36 -18.91 -8.58 -1.59
CA ILE A 36 -17.73 -9.12 -0.90
C ILE A 36 -17.05 -8.00 -0.13
N LEU A 37 -16.88 -8.19 1.19
CA LEU A 37 -16.37 -7.18 2.12
C LEU A 37 -15.17 -7.70 2.91
N ASN A 38 -14.26 -6.78 3.26
CA ASN A 38 -13.20 -7.06 4.22
C ASN A 38 -13.76 -7.07 5.65
N GLY A 39 -13.83 -8.25 6.26
CA GLY A 39 -14.33 -8.43 7.62
C GLY A 39 -13.36 -7.97 8.73
N ASP A 40 -12.11 -7.67 8.39
CA ASP A 40 -11.12 -7.12 9.32
C ASP A 40 -11.15 -5.58 9.34
N ASP A 41 -11.82 -4.93 8.38
CA ASP A 41 -11.99 -3.48 8.39
C ASP A 41 -13.09 -3.08 9.40
N PRO A 42 -12.79 -2.20 10.37
CA PRO A 42 -13.74 -1.86 11.44
C PRO A 42 -15.06 -1.27 10.95
N LEU A 43 -15.06 -0.55 9.83
CA LEU A 43 -16.25 0.09 9.26
C LEU A 43 -17.01 -0.83 8.30
N LEU A 44 -16.37 -1.85 7.75
CA LEU A 44 -17.02 -2.86 6.91
C LEU A 44 -17.55 -4.04 7.71
N LYS A 45 -16.95 -4.31 8.87
CA LYS A 45 -17.35 -5.42 9.75
C LYS A 45 -18.82 -5.28 10.16
N GLY A 46 -19.62 -6.28 9.81
CA GLY A 46 -21.05 -6.30 10.12
C GLY A 46 -21.94 -5.50 9.17
N VAL A 47 -21.37 -4.85 8.14
CA VAL A 47 -22.17 -4.21 7.09
C VAL A 47 -22.84 -5.30 6.27
N GLN A 48 -24.18 -5.22 6.18
CA GLN A 48 -24.98 -6.05 5.29
C GLN A 48 -25.27 -5.27 4.00
N GLY A 49 -25.31 -5.97 2.87
CA GLY A 49 -25.89 -5.41 1.66
C GLY A 49 -27.37 -5.05 1.84
N ARG A 50 -27.96 -4.33 0.87
CA ARG A 50 -29.40 -4.12 0.87
C ARG A 50 -30.13 -5.47 0.82
N GLU A 51 -31.40 -5.48 1.23
CA GLU A 51 -32.26 -6.66 1.12
C GLU A 51 -32.20 -7.24 -0.31
N GLY A 52 -32.13 -8.56 -0.40
CA GLY A 52 -31.96 -9.29 -1.67
C GLY A 52 -30.53 -9.50 -2.12
N LEU A 53 -29.51 -8.92 -1.47
CA LEU A 53 -28.11 -9.22 -1.74
C LEU A 53 -27.55 -10.25 -0.77
N ARG A 54 -26.61 -11.06 -1.25
CA ARG A 54 -25.78 -11.93 -0.42
C ARG A 54 -24.49 -11.19 -0.04
N THR A 55 -24.14 -11.20 1.24
CA THR A 55 -22.88 -10.60 1.73
C THR A 55 -21.93 -11.71 2.16
N VAL A 56 -20.67 -11.62 1.72
CA VAL A 56 -19.57 -12.53 2.04
C VAL A 56 -18.40 -11.73 2.59
N TYR A 57 -17.81 -12.23 3.67
CA TYR A 57 -16.65 -11.60 4.31
C TYR A 57 -15.38 -12.38 4.06
N TYR A 58 -14.29 -11.66 3.77
CA TYR A 58 -12.94 -12.22 3.79
C TYR A 58 -12.07 -11.48 4.81
N GLY A 59 -11.05 -12.16 5.33
CA GLY A 59 -10.15 -11.56 6.31
C GLY A 59 -9.32 -12.61 7.06
N THR A 60 -8.85 -12.24 8.25
CA THR A 60 -8.17 -13.14 9.19
C THR A 60 -9.09 -13.58 10.33
N GLY A 61 -10.15 -12.82 10.60
CA GLY A 61 -11.09 -13.04 11.68
C GLY A 61 -11.91 -14.32 11.54
N GLU A 62 -12.28 -14.94 12.69
CA GLU A 62 -13.05 -16.20 12.72
C GLU A 62 -14.44 -16.09 12.10
N ASN A 63 -14.99 -14.88 12.02
CA ASN A 63 -16.32 -14.62 11.46
C ASN A 63 -16.29 -14.36 9.93
N CYS A 64 -15.14 -14.56 9.28
CA CYS A 64 -15.02 -14.40 7.82
C CYS A 64 -15.31 -15.74 7.13
N ASP A 65 -16.03 -15.68 6.00
CA ASP A 65 -16.32 -16.84 5.15
C ASP A 65 -15.07 -17.36 4.45
N PHE A 66 -14.18 -16.43 4.05
CA PHE A 66 -12.87 -16.70 3.49
C PHE A 66 -11.78 -16.18 4.44
N ARG A 67 -10.93 -17.06 4.93
CA ARG A 67 -9.94 -16.72 5.97
C ARG A 67 -8.52 -16.95 5.52
N ALA A 68 -7.63 -16.01 5.82
CA ALA A 68 -6.19 -16.23 5.76
C ALA A 68 -5.68 -16.66 7.14
N VAL A 69 -5.07 -17.83 7.22
CA VAL A 69 -4.43 -18.34 8.44
C VAL A 69 -2.99 -18.76 8.13
N ASP A 70 -2.17 -19.02 9.16
CA ASP A 70 -0.78 -19.46 9.02
C ASP A 70 0.03 -18.51 8.10
N ILE A 71 -0.16 -17.19 8.26
CA ILE A 71 0.53 -16.16 7.45
C ILE A 71 1.99 -16.12 7.87
N CYS A 72 2.90 -16.27 6.92
CA CYS A 72 4.33 -16.13 7.11
C CYS A 72 4.96 -15.39 5.92
N PHE A 73 6.18 -14.88 6.12
CA PHE A 73 6.92 -14.09 5.14
C PHE A 73 8.29 -14.71 4.92
N GLU A 74 8.72 -14.74 3.67
CA GLU A 74 10.07 -15.12 3.25
C GLU A 74 10.57 -14.02 2.30
N ASP A 75 11.61 -13.31 2.68
CA ASP A 75 12.13 -12.14 1.97
C ASP A 75 11.05 -11.08 1.63
N GLY A 76 10.12 -10.86 2.57
CA GLY A 76 9.01 -9.93 2.40
C GLY A 76 7.82 -10.45 1.57
N PHE A 77 7.94 -11.63 0.95
CA PHE A 77 6.87 -12.26 0.18
C PHE A 77 5.97 -13.09 1.09
N PRO A 78 4.66 -12.84 1.12
CA PRO A 78 3.75 -13.57 1.97
C PRO A 78 3.37 -14.93 1.40
N SER A 79 3.22 -15.88 2.31
CA SER A 79 2.51 -17.13 2.08
C SER A 79 1.57 -17.42 3.24
N PHE A 80 0.42 -17.99 2.95
CA PHE A 80 -0.63 -18.24 3.92
C PHE A 80 -1.49 -19.43 3.51
N THR A 81 -2.34 -19.91 4.42
CA THR A 81 -3.37 -20.90 4.10
C THR A 81 -4.71 -20.17 3.95
N ALA A 82 -5.31 -20.22 2.76
CA ALA A 82 -6.68 -19.76 2.53
C ALA A 82 -7.66 -20.86 2.95
N VAL A 83 -8.68 -20.50 3.71
CA VAL A 83 -9.70 -21.41 4.25
C VAL A 83 -11.08 -20.92 3.82
N HIS A 84 -11.90 -21.80 3.26
CA HIS A 84 -13.32 -21.56 2.97
C HIS A 84 -14.12 -22.84 3.26
N GLY A 85 -14.96 -22.81 4.29
CA GLY A 85 -15.64 -24.01 4.78
C GLY A 85 -14.65 -25.11 5.20
N ALA A 86 -14.70 -26.26 4.53
CA ALA A 86 -13.77 -27.37 4.76
C ALA A 86 -12.49 -27.29 3.89
N ASP A 87 -12.49 -26.42 2.87
CA ASP A 87 -11.37 -26.31 1.93
C ASP A 87 -10.23 -25.51 2.53
N ARG A 88 -9.02 -26.02 2.33
CA ARG A 88 -7.77 -25.38 2.77
C ARG A 88 -6.77 -25.42 1.62
N GLN A 89 -6.27 -24.25 1.22
CA GLN A 89 -5.31 -24.11 0.13
C GLN A 89 -4.10 -23.29 0.55
N ARG A 90 -2.88 -23.82 0.42
CA ARG A 90 -1.67 -23.01 0.59
C ARG A 90 -1.50 -22.06 -0.59
N VAL A 91 -1.27 -20.80 -0.26
CA VAL A 91 -1.10 -19.70 -1.21
C VAL A 91 0.26 -19.07 -1.00
N ARG A 92 0.98 -18.76 -2.08
CA ARG A 92 2.18 -17.94 -2.09
C ARG A 92 1.96 -16.79 -3.07
N LEU A 93 2.43 -15.59 -2.71
CA LEU A 93 2.33 -14.42 -3.58
C LEU A 93 3.69 -14.01 -4.12
N ASN A 94 3.69 -13.46 -5.34
CA ASN A 94 4.87 -12.85 -5.97
C ASN A 94 4.91 -11.31 -5.75
N VAL A 95 4.14 -10.82 -4.78
CA VAL A 95 4.10 -9.41 -4.38
C VAL A 95 4.34 -9.32 -2.89
N MET A 96 5.13 -8.33 -2.46
CA MET A 96 5.54 -8.18 -1.07
C MET A 96 4.44 -7.52 -0.22
N GLY A 97 4.51 -7.75 1.10
CA GLY A 97 3.75 -7.00 2.09
C GLY A 97 2.43 -7.65 2.54
N GLN A 98 2.14 -7.49 3.82
CA GLN A 98 0.97 -8.09 4.49
C GLN A 98 -0.37 -7.67 3.88
N HIS A 99 -0.49 -6.42 3.39
CA HIS A 99 -1.74 -5.94 2.77
C HIS A 99 -2.11 -6.74 1.51
N ASN A 100 -1.13 -7.36 0.83
CA ASN A 100 -1.40 -8.21 -0.33
C ASN A 100 -2.00 -9.56 0.03
N VAL A 101 -1.88 -10.01 1.28
CA VAL A 101 -2.66 -11.17 1.77
C VAL A 101 -4.16 -10.86 1.71
N MET A 102 -4.57 -9.66 2.16
CA MET A 102 -5.99 -9.25 2.10
C MET A 102 -6.47 -9.06 0.66
N ASN A 103 -5.64 -8.48 -0.22
CA ASN A 103 -5.95 -8.35 -1.64
C ASN A 103 -6.12 -9.73 -2.30
N ALA A 104 -5.26 -10.67 -1.98
CA ALA A 104 -5.34 -12.06 -2.46
C ALA A 104 -6.60 -12.76 -1.94
N MET A 105 -6.94 -12.59 -0.66
CA MET A 105 -8.18 -13.16 -0.10
C MET A 105 -9.43 -12.60 -0.78
N ALA A 106 -9.46 -11.29 -1.06
CA ALA A 106 -10.54 -10.69 -1.84
C ALA A 106 -10.67 -11.33 -3.24
N ALA A 107 -9.53 -11.50 -3.93
CA ALA A 107 -9.49 -12.14 -5.26
C ALA A 107 -9.94 -13.61 -5.18
N MET A 108 -9.47 -14.38 -4.20
CA MET A 108 -9.86 -15.78 -4.00
C MET A 108 -11.35 -15.91 -3.71
N ALA A 109 -11.92 -15.01 -2.89
CA ALA A 109 -13.34 -14.99 -2.63
C ALA A 109 -14.15 -14.76 -3.92
N VAL A 110 -13.74 -13.78 -4.76
CA VAL A 110 -14.37 -13.55 -6.06
C VAL A 110 -14.26 -14.78 -6.96
N CYS A 111 -13.07 -15.38 -7.09
CA CYS A 111 -12.82 -16.54 -7.93
C CYS A 111 -13.68 -17.73 -7.52
N ALA A 112 -13.73 -18.05 -6.22
CA ALA A 112 -14.52 -19.16 -5.69
C ALA A 112 -16.02 -18.97 -5.96
N GLU A 113 -16.52 -17.74 -5.76
CA GLU A 113 -17.91 -17.37 -6.02
C GLU A 113 -18.26 -17.38 -7.53
N CYS A 114 -17.25 -17.27 -8.39
CA CYS A 114 -17.39 -17.45 -9.83
C CYS A 114 -17.19 -18.91 -10.28
N GLY A 115 -17.06 -19.86 -9.35
CA GLY A 115 -16.98 -21.30 -9.63
C GLY A 115 -15.56 -21.85 -9.85
N MET A 116 -14.51 -21.07 -9.59
CA MET A 116 -13.14 -21.58 -9.58
C MET A 116 -12.87 -22.35 -8.29
N THR A 117 -12.03 -23.37 -8.37
CA THR A 117 -11.51 -24.02 -7.16
C THR A 117 -10.49 -23.12 -6.46
N MET A 118 -10.30 -23.33 -5.15
CA MET A 118 -9.29 -22.60 -4.36
C MET A 118 -7.87 -22.84 -4.92
N GLU A 119 -7.61 -24.02 -5.46
CA GLU A 119 -6.32 -24.36 -6.08
C GLU A 119 -6.09 -23.56 -7.37
N GLU A 120 -7.10 -23.44 -8.25
CA GLU A 120 -7.01 -22.65 -9.48
C GLU A 120 -6.78 -21.17 -9.17
N ALA A 121 -7.50 -20.63 -8.17
CA ALA A 121 -7.32 -19.25 -7.71
C ALA A 121 -5.90 -19.03 -7.17
N ALA A 122 -5.38 -19.95 -6.35
CA ALA A 122 -4.01 -19.86 -5.82
C ALA A 122 -2.95 -19.90 -6.92
N ARG A 123 -3.10 -20.75 -7.93
CA ARG A 123 -2.22 -20.79 -9.11
C ARG A 123 -2.25 -19.49 -9.90
N GLY A 124 -3.45 -18.91 -10.07
CA GLY A 124 -3.62 -17.63 -10.74
C GLY A 124 -2.88 -16.49 -10.00
N LEU A 125 -2.97 -16.43 -8.67
CA LEU A 125 -2.28 -15.46 -7.85
C LEU A 125 -0.76 -15.54 -7.97
N LEU A 126 -0.20 -16.74 -8.11
CA LEU A 126 1.24 -16.94 -8.25
C LEU A 126 1.79 -16.36 -9.57
N THR A 127 0.95 -16.23 -10.60
CA THR A 127 1.33 -15.62 -11.88
C THR A 127 1.23 -14.10 -11.91
N GLY A 128 0.69 -13.49 -10.86
CA GLY A 128 0.52 -12.05 -10.74
C GLY A 128 1.87 -11.32 -10.71
N GLN A 129 2.04 -10.31 -11.56
CA GLN A 129 3.27 -9.52 -11.66
C GLN A 129 3.17 -8.17 -10.91
N GLY A 130 2.10 -7.94 -10.15
CA GLY A 130 1.83 -6.64 -9.56
C GLY A 130 1.42 -5.57 -10.58
N PHE A 131 1.30 -4.34 -10.14
CA PHE A 131 0.93 -3.19 -10.97
C PHE A 131 2.06 -2.18 -11.03
N LYS A 132 2.18 -1.49 -12.17
CA LYS A 132 3.17 -0.44 -12.39
C LYS A 132 3.09 0.64 -11.28
N ASN A 133 4.25 1.02 -10.76
CA ASN A 133 4.40 2.02 -9.69
C ASN A 133 3.67 1.66 -8.37
N ARG A 134 3.42 0.37 -8.12
CA ARG A 134 2.86 -0.14 -6.86
C ARG A 134 3.77 -1.21 -6.29
N GLN A 135 4.61 -0.78 -5.34
CA GLN A 135 5.59 -1.62 -4.61
C GLN A 135 6.42 -2.54 -5.52
N GLN A 136 6.86 -2.01 -6.67
CA GLN A 136 7.76 -2.73 -7.56
C GLN A 136 9.20 -2.55 -7.10
N VAL A 137 9.91 -3.66 -6.93
CA VAL A 137 11.34 -3.67 -6.63
C VAL A 137 12.12 -3.73 -7.94
N HIS A 138 13.07 -2.82 -8.12
CA HIS A 138 13.96 -2.74 -9.27
C HIS A 138 15.40 -2.77 -8.81
N GLU A 139 16.14 -3.80 -9.22
CA GLU A 139 17.58 -3.89 -9.02
C GLU A 139 18.28 -3.26 -10.23
N THR A 140 19.01 -2.16 -10.01
CA THR A 140 19.57 -1.35 -11.11
C THR A 140 21.09 -1.47 -11.25
N GLY A 141 21.74 -2.31 -10.50
CA GLY A 141 23.20 -2.38 -10.42
C GLY A 141 23.83 -1.30 -9.52
N ARG A 142 23.23 -0.12 -9.39
CA ARG A 142 23.64 0.92 -8.43
C ARG A 142 22.72 0.96 -7.20
N PHE A 143 21.43 0.79 -7.39
CA PHE A 143 20.40 0.97 -6.36
C PHE A 143 19.45 -0.21 -6.35
N THR A 144 18.84 -0.47 -5.19
CA THR A 144 17.59 -1.19 -5.10
C THR A 144 16.47 -0.14 -4.93
N ILE A 145 15.54 -0.07 -5.87
CA ILE A 145 14.46 0.91 -5.87
C ILE A 145 13.13 0.23 -5.56
N LEU A 146 12.46 0.67 -4.51
CA LEU A 146 11.06 0.34 -4.26
C LEU A 146 10.19 1.46 -4.85
N ASP A 147 9.64 1.21 -6.03
CA ASP A 147 8.72 2.14 -6.69
C ASP A 147 7.29 1.91 -6.22
N ASP A 148 6.80 2.79 -5.37
CA ASP A 148 5.41 2.85 -4.92
C ASP A 148 4.80 4.24 -5.17
N SER A 149 5.16 4.83 -6.31
CA SER A 149 4.90 6.22 -6.66
C SER A 149 3.55 6.45 -7.36
N TYR A 150 2.67 5.44 -7.42
CA TYR A 150 1.36 5.60 -8.04
C TYR A 150 0.45 6.57 -7.27
N ASN A 151 0.34 6.40 -5.95
CA ASN A 151 -0.44 7.27 -5.07
C ASN A 151 0.01 7.10 -3.60
N ALA A 152 -0.47 7.99 -2.72
CA ALA A 152 -0.15 7.95 -1.30
C ALA A 152 -1.36 8.32 -0.43
N CYS A 153 -1.54 7.55 0.65
CA CYS A 153 -2.37 7.83 1.82
C CYS A 153 -1.66 7.26 3.05
N PRO A 154 -2.00 7.63 4.28
CA PRO A 154 -1.28 7.19 5.47
C PRO A 154 -1.16 5.67 5.58
N GLU A 155 -2.22 4.93 5.29
CA GLU A 155 -2.25 3.47 5.36
C GLU A 155 -1.26 2.85 4.34
N SER A 156 -1.25 3.39 3.11
CA SER A 156 -0.34 2.91 2.08
C SER A 156 1.11 3.32 2.32
N MET A 157 1.36 4.48 2.96
CA MET A 157 2.69 4.89 3.43
C MET A 157 3.21 3.93 4.50
N LYS A 158 2.38 3.60 5.49
CA LYS A 158 2.72 2.62 6.53
C LYS A 158 3.10 1.27 5.92
N ALA A 159 2.26 0.78 4.99
CA ALA A 159 2.50 -0.49 4.31
C ALA A 159 3.81 -0.47 3.49
N ALA A 160 4.11 0.64 2.80
CA ALA A 160 5.34 0.80 2.05
C ALA A 160 6.58 0.77 2.97
N PHE A 161 6.54 1.44 4.11
CA PHE A 161 7.64 1.42 5.08
C PHE A 161 7.84 0.04 5.71
N GLN A 162 6.78 -0.74 5.94
CA GLN A 162 6.90 -2.11 6.42
C GLN A 162 7.66 -3.00 5.42
N VAL A 163 7.33 -2.91 4.13
CA VAL A 163 8.07 -3.62 3.07
C VAL A 163 9.48 -3.09 2.94
N PHE A 164 9.65 -1.76 2.93
CA PHE A 164 10.92 -1.11 2.68
C PHE A 164 11.98 -1.44 3.73
N LYS A 165 11.60 -1.50 4.98
CA LYS A 165 12.51 -1.84 6.09
C LYS A 165 13.00 -3.30 6.04
N GLU A 166 12.24 -4.22 5.44
CA GLU A 166 12.63 -5.61 5.24
C GLU A 166 13.52 -5.82 4.00
N LEU A 167 13.52 -4.84 3.08
CA LEU A 167 14.26 -4.88 1.83
C LEU A 167 15.71 -4.50 2.08
N HIS A 168 16.63 -5.48 2.05
CA HIS A 168 18.07 -5.28 2.31
C HIS A 168 18.35 -4.48 3.60
N PRO A 169 18.01 -5.00 4.78
CA PRO A 169 18.07 -4.26 6.05
C PRO A 169 19.49 -3.78 6.43
N GLU A 170 20.52 -4.34 5.81
CA GLU A 170 21.92 -3.97 5.99
C GLU A 170 22.35 -2.74 5.19
N ARG A 171 21.53 -2.29 4.22
CA ARG A 171 21.85 -1.18 3.33
C ARG A 171 21.34 0.17 3.87
N ARG A 172 21.83 1.24 3.31
CA ARG A 172 21.34 2.57 3.59
C ARG A 172 19.95 2.77 2.94
N HIS A 173 18.94 3.13 3.75
CA HIS A 173 17.58 3.38 3.31
C HIS A 173 17.32 4.88 3.09
N VAL A 174 16.97 5.25 1.88
CA VAL A 174 16.62 6.61 1.47
C VAL A 174 15.14 6.66 1.11
N ALA A 175 14.35 7.49 1.78
CA ALA A 175 12.94 7.68 1.44
C ALA A 175 12.76 9.00 0.69
N VAL A 176 12.25 8.93 -0.54
CA VAL A 176 11.87 10.07 -1.38
C VAL A 176 10.34 10.13 -1.41
N LEU A 177 9.79 11.04 -0.63
CA LEU A 177 8.35 11.14 -0.42
C LEU A 177 7.80 12.43 -1.01
N ALA A 178 6.60 12.38 -1.58
CA ALA A 178 5.85 13.58 -1.91
C ALA A 178 4.56 13.65 -1.10
N GLU A 179 4.00 14.85 -1.06
CA GLU A 179 2.79 15.10 -0.29
C GLU A 179 1.62 14.20 -0.72
N MET A 180 0.78 13.90 0.25
CA MET A 180 -0.52 13.26 0.04
C MET A 180 -1.55 14.33 -0.29
N ARG A 181 -2.53 13.99 -1.12
CA ARG A 181 -3.56 14.92 -1.58
C ARG A 181 -4.95 14.49 -1.11
N GLU A 182 -5.91 15.41 -1.24
CA GLU A 182 -7.35 15.17 -0.98
C GLU A 182 -7.71 14.82 0.48
N LEU A 183 -6.85 15.19 1.43
CA LEU A 183 -7.04 14.91 2.85
C LEU A 183 -7.81 16.01 3.60
N GLY A 184 -8.00 17.19 2.98
CA GLY A 184 -8.75 18.29 3.59
C GLY A 184 -8.18 18.68 4.96
N ARG A 185 -9.02 18.65 6.00
CA ARG A 185 -8.61 18.99 7.38
C ARG A 185 -7.61 18.00 7.99
N GLU A 186 -7.54 16.79 7.46
CA GLU A 186 -6.62 15.75 7.95
C GLU A 186 -5.22 15.85 7.33
N THR A 187 -4.96 16.84 6.46
CA THR A 187 -3.67 16.96 5.76
C THR A 187 -2.48 16.99 6.74
N GLU A 188 -2.53 17.87 7.74
CA GLU A 188 -1.42 18.01 8.69
C GLU A 188 -1.27 16.76 9.57
N SER A 189 -2.37 16.25 10.14
CA SER A 189 -2.36 15.07 11.01
C SER A 189 -1.84 13.84 10.28
N ALA A 190 -2.29 13.62 9.05
CA ALA A 190 -1.87 12.51 8.21
C ALA A 190 -0.38 12.58 7.83
N HIS A 191 0.12 13.76 7.44
CA HIS A 191 1.55 13.94 7.16
C HIS A 191 2.40 13.74 8.41
N ARG A 192 1.97 14.25 9.56
CA ARG A 192 2.64 14.02 10.85
C ARG A 192 2.73 12.54 11.19
N GLN A 193 1.64 11.78 10.97
CA GLN A 193 1.63 10.34 11.18
C GLN A 193 2.63 9.61 10.28
N VAL A 194 2.78 10.02 9.03
CA VAL A 194 3.79 9.46 8.10
C VAL A 194 5.20 9.75 8.59
N GLY A 195 5.45 10.90 9.22
CA GLY A 195 6.72 11.22 9.87
C GLY A 195 7.09 10.22 10.97
N VAL A 196 6.09 9.78 11.77
CA VAL A 196 6.27 8.70 12.75
C VAL A 196 6.67 7.41 12.06
N PHE A 197 5.92 6.99 11.04
CA PHE A 197 6.20 5.74 10.31
C PHE A 197 7.59 5.73 9.68
N ALA A 198 8.03 6.85 9.09
CA ALA A 198 9.36 6.99 8.52
C ALA A 198 10.47 6.84 9.58
N ALA A 199 10.27 7.42 10.77
CA ALA A 199 11.22 7.28 11.86
C ALA A 199 11.29 5.84 12.40
N GLU A 200 10.14 5.18 12.57
CA GLU A 200 10.04 3.78 12.99
C GLU A 200 10.64 2.80 11.97
N ALA A 201 10.63 3.18 10.69
CA ALA A 201 11.26 2.40 9.63
C ALA A 201 12.78 2.52 9.57
N GLY A 202 13.40 3.40 10.37
CA GLY A 202 14.85 3.54 10.42
C GLY A 202 15.45 4.19 9.17
N ILE A 203 14.75 5.16 8.56
CA ILE A 203 15.22 5.85 7.35
C ILE A 203 16.52 6.63 7.63
N HIS A 204 17.53 6.44 6.79
CA HIS A 204 18.85 7.06 6.91
C HIS A 204 18.94 8.43 6.22
N LEU A 205 18.10 8.69 5.23
CA LEU A 205 17.93 10.00 4.58
C LEU A 205 16.48 10.16 4.15
N LEU A 206 15.83 11.22 4.61
CA LEU A 206 14.49 11.59 4.19
C LEU A 206 14.56 12.77 3.20
N VAL A 207 14.01 12.58 2.00
CA VAL A 207 13.88 13.63 0.99
C VAL A 207 12.40 13.85 0.72
N THR A 208 11.92 15.07 0.76
CA THR A 208 10.50 15.38 0.58
C THR A 208 10.25 16.39 -0.52
N LEU A 209 9.11 16.25 -1.21
CA LEU A 209 8.63 17.14 -2.25
C LEU A 209 7.22 17.65 -1.94
N GLY A 210 7.07 18.94 -1.80
CA GLY A 210 5.80 19.62 -1.57
C GLY A 210 5.71 20.25 -0.19
N ALA A 211 4.98 21.37 -0.11
CA ALA A 211 4.87 22.19 1.09
C ALA A 211 4.16 21.46 2.24
N GLU A 212 3.19 20.62 1.92
CA GLU A 212 2.42 19.84 2.91
C GLU A 212 3.28 18.78 3.64
N CYS A 213 4.46 18.42 3.08
CA CYS A 213 5.40 17.52 3.74
C CYS A 213 6.02 18.11 5.02
N ARG A 214 5.86 19.40 5.30
CA ARG A 214 6.46 20.06 6.47
C ARG A 214 6.10 19.37 7.80
N ALA A 215 4.83 19.01 8.00
CA ALA A 215 4.41 18.31 9.23
C ALA A 215 5.04 16.92 9.36
N LEU A 216 5.28 16.23 8.23
CA LEU A 216 5.99 14.96 8.17
C LEU A 216 7.46 15.14 8.58
N THR A 217 8.15 16.11 7.99
CA THR A 217 9.57 16.34 8.25
C THR A 217 9.83 16.85 9.68
N GLU A 218 8.97 17.70 10.22
CA GLU A 218 9.02 18.15 11.61
C GLU A 218 8.89 16.98 12.58
N GLU A 219 7.94 16.07 12.34
CA GLU A 219 7.74 14.92 13.21
C GLU A 219 8.87 13.88 13.07
N PHE A 220 9.36 13.65 11.87
CA PHE A 220 10.52 12.78 11.63
C PHE A 220 11.77 13.31 12.37
N LYS A 221 12.09 14.62 12.26
CA LYS A 221 13.23 15.26 12.94
C LYS A 221 13.17 15.14 14.47
N LYS A 222 11.97 15.10 15.06
CA LYS A 222 11.81 14.91 16.51
C LYS A 222 12.16 13.49 16.97
N ARG A 223 12.02 12.50 16.09
CA ARG A 223 12.14 11.07 16.41
C ARG A 223 13.39 10.43 15.87
N SER A 224 14.00 11.05 14.88
CA SER A 224 15.19 10.53 14.17
C SER A 224 16.24 11.61 14.06
N GLY A 225 17.52 11.23 14.26
CA GLY A 225 18.67 12.08 13.99
C GLY A 225 19.13 12.06 12.53
N ALA A 226 18.41 11.33 11.65
CA ALA A 226 18.79 11.22 10.25
C ALA A 226 18.55 12.54 9.49
N PRO A 227 19.39 12.86 8.49
CA PRO A 227 19.28 14.07 7.69
C PRO A 227 17.96 14.11 6.90
N VAL A 228 17.46 15.34 6.70
CA VAL A 228 16.25 15.65 5.95
C VAL A 228 16.56 16.73 4.92
N ALA A 229 16.12 16.52 3.67
CA ALA A 229 16.16 17.49 2.60
C ALA A 229 14.73 17.77 2.11
N GLU A 230 14.33 19.04 2.10
CA GLU A 230 12.96 19.48 1.82
C GLU A 230 12.94 20.31 0.52
N PHE A 231 12.05 19.98 -0.41
CA PHE A 231 11.93 20.64 -1.70
C PHE A 231 10.46 20.95 -2.04
N THR A 232 10.25 22.03 -2.76
CA THR A 232 8.97 22.35 -3.41
C THR A 232 9.09 22.26 -4.93
N ASP A 233 10.33 22.22 -5.43
CA ASP A 233 10.67 22.09 -6.85
C ASP A 233 11.26 20.71 -7.14
N LYS A 234 10.72 20.04 -8.15
CA LYS A 234 11.11 18.67 -8.51
C LYS A 234 12.50 18.60 -9.15
N ASP A 235 12.89 19.58 -9.92
CA ASP A 235 14.17 19.60 -10.61
C ASP A 235 15.31 19.84 -9.61
N GLN A 236 15.10 20.71 -8.61
CA GLN A 236 16.02 20.92 -7.52
C GLN A 236 16.15 19.65 -6.65
N MET A 237 15.03 18.97 -6.34
CA MET A 237 15.06 17.69 -5.63
C MET A 237 15.84 16.64 -6.42
N THR A 238 15.62 16.55 -7.73
CA THR A 238 16.32 15.58 -8.60
C THR A 238 17.83 15.87 -8.65
N ALA A 239 18.22 17.14 -8.80
CA ALA A 239 19.62 17.55 -8.75
C ALA A 239 20.31 17.24 -7.40
N TYR A 240 19.56 17.35 -6.30
CA TYR A 240 20.03 16.92 -4.98
C TYR A 240 20.22 15.41 -4.91
N LEU A 241 19.25 14.63 -5.38
CA LEU A 241 19.32 13.16 -5.39
C LEU A 241 20.50 12.64 -6.21
N ASP A 242 20.82 13.28 -7.36
CA ASP A 242 21.99 12.93 -8.19
C ASP A 242 23.32 13.01 -7.42
N GLN A 243 23.38 13.83 -6.35
CA GLN A 243 24.58 14.01 -5.52
C GLN A 243 24.50 13.21 -4.19
N ALA A 244 23.29 13.01 -3.66
CA ALA A 244 23.10 12.45 -2.34
C ALA A 244 22.99 10.92 -2.32
N LEU A 245 22.52 10.32 -3.43
CA LEU A 245 22.41 8.86 -3.56
C LEU A 245 23.78 8.21 -3.76
N GLN A 246 24.00 7.09 -3.09
CA GLN A 246 25.25 6.32 -3.09
C GLN A 246 24.99 4.91 -3.64
N ASP A 247 25.99 4.34 -4.30
CA ASP A 247 25.90 2.96 -4.77
C ASP A 247 25.62 2.01 -3.60
N GLY A 248 24.66 1.11 -3.81
CA GLY A 248 24.16 0.22 -2.78
C GLY A 248 22.96 0.73 -1.97
N ASP A 249 22.52 1.98 -2.17
CA ASP A 249 21.33 2.49 -1.49
C ASP A 249 20.06 1.70 -1.85
N CYS A 250 19.19 1.52 -0.85
CA CYS A 250 17.78 1.21 -1.06
C CYS A 250 16.97 2.51 -1.09
N VAL A 251 16.18 2.73 -2.13
CA VAL A 251 15.46 3.99 -2.35
C VAL A 251 13.97 3.75 -2.52
N LEU A 252 13.15 4.29 -1.62
CA LEU A 252 11.69 4.29 -1.75
C LEU A 252 11.22 5.56 -2.45
N PHE A 253 10.41 5.45 -3.50
CA PHE A 253 9.68 6.57 -4.09
C PHE A 253 8.19 6.42 -3.83
N LYS A 254 7.57 7.39 -3.12
CA LYS A 254 6.14 7.37 -2.83
C LYS A 254 5.54 8.77 -2.65
N GLY A 255 4.38 9.02 -3.27
CA GLY A 255 3.67 10.29 -3.18
C GLY A 255 2.35 10.26 -3.94
N ALA A 256 1.58 11.35 -3.87
CA ALA A 256 0.35 11.48 -4.65
C ALA A 256 0.67 11.43 -6.14
N ASN A 257 -0.23 10.86 -6.94
CA ASN A 257 -0.06 10.71 -8.39
C ASN A 257 0.24 12.02 -9.10
N SER A 258 -0.43 13.12 -8.69
CA SER A 258 -0.24 14.46 -9.25
C SER A 258 1.18 15.01 -9.04
N MET A 259 1.93 14.50 -8.06
CA MET A 259 3.33 14.88 -7.81
C MET A 259 4.30 14.22 -8.80
N ALA A 260 3.84 13.18 -9.50
CA ALA A 260 4.54 12.49 -10.58
C ALA A 260 5.97 12.03 -10.19
N LEU A 261 6.14 11.51 -8.96
CA LEU A 261 7.43 10.94 -8.52
C LEU A 261 7.87 9.74 -9.36
N PHE A 262 6.94 9.04 -10.01
CA PHE A 262 7.27 7.96 -10.95
C PHE A 262 8.20 8.40 -12.09
N LYS A 263 8.16 9.69 -12.49
CA LYS A 263 9.10 10.24 -13.49
C LYS A 263 10.52 10.40 -12.93
N VAL A 264 10.63 10.73 -11.65
CA VAL A 264 11.91 10.81 -10.96
C VAL A 264 12.47 9.40 -10.73
N ALA A 265 11.64 8.48 -10.22
CA ALA A 265 12.02 7.09 -10.01
C ALA A 265 12.54 6.43 -11.31
N ALA A 266 11.83 6.63 -12.44
CA ALA A 266 12.21 6.09 -13.74
C ALA A 266 13.64 6.49 -14.16
N ARG A 267 14.10 7.70 -13.83
CA ARG A 267 15.48 8.17 -14.12
C ARG A 267 16.54 7.29 -13.46
N TYR A 268 16.26 6.79 -12.25
CA TYR A 268 17.20 5.96 -11.49
C TYR A 268 17.03 4.46 -11.75
N MET A 269 15.91 4.06 -12.38
CA MET A 269 15.68 2.69 -12.85
C MET A 269 16.36 2.38 -14.17
N GLU A 270 16.58 3.40 -15.02
CA GLU A 270 17.28 3.24 -16.28
C GLU A 270 18.78 3.00 -15.99
N ASN A 271 19.28 1.80 -16.30
CA ASN A 271 20.73 1.56 -16.36
C ASN A 271 21.30 2.48 -17.44
N ARG A 272 21.87 3.62 -17.06
CA ARG A 272 22.75 4.37 -17.94
C ARG A 272 24.13 3.72 -17.83
N PRO A 273 24.61 3.00 -18.86
CA PRO A 273 26.03 2.75 -18.95
C PRO A 273 26.71 4.12 -19.06
N GLU A 274 27.75 4.34 -18.28
CA GLU A 274 28.67 5.49 -18.40
C GLU A 274 29.31 5.55 -19.79
#